data_25953bbc13948d6bebe95836f5907814
#
_entry.id   25953bbc13948d6bebe95836f5907814
#
_cell.length_a   1.000
_cell.length_b   1.000
_cell.length_c   1.000
_cell.angle_alpha   90.00
_cell.angle_beta   90.00
_cell.angle_gamma   90.00
#
_symmetry.space_group_name_H-M   'P 1'
#
loop_
_entity.id
_entity.type
_entity.pdbx_description
1 polymer ?
#
loop_
_entity_poly.entity_id
_entity_poly.type
_entity_poly.pdbx_seq_one_letter_code
_entity_poly.pdbx_strand_id
1 'polypeptide(L)'
;MKKPKFKPKPGQVDYTNARWAPVINCVVKHKDRFLIVQRSRELNFYPGYWNGISGFLDDRRGLNEKIADEIREEIGIPKSKIKHIRLGEIFDQEEPKYKKTWIVHPVLVEVTTDKVKLDWEARNYKWVTFQEAKRLKLLPGFDEVLKRLSSWIRK
;
A
#
# COMPACT_ATOMS: atom_id res chain seq x y z
N MET A 1 5.85 -11.82 16.11
CA MET A 1 6.72 -10.64 15.90
C MET A 1 6.05 -9.44 16.54
N LYS A 2 6.77 -8.72 17.38
CA LYS A 2 6.22 -7.54 18.06
C LYS A 2 6.28 -6.31 17.17
N LYS A 3 5.28 -5.43 17.31
CA LYS A 3 5.25 -4.14 16.66
C LYS A 3 6.42 -3.28 17.14
N PRO A 4 7.27 -2.75 16.24
CA PRO A 4 8.28 -1.80 16.65
C PRO A 4 7.65 -0.50 17.12
N LYS A 5 8.24 0.11 18.14
CA LYS A 5 7.78 1.42 18.62
C LYS A 5 8.16 2.48 17.60
N PHE A 6 7.17 3.25 17.12
CA PHE A 6 7.41 4.30 16.16
C PHE A 6 8.23 5.43 16.77
N LYS A 7 9.31 5.79 16.09
CA LYS A 7 10.13 6.96 16.43
C LYS A 7 10.45 7.72 15.15
N PRO A 8 9.94 8.94 14.98
CA PRO A 8 10.26 9.69 13.76
C PRO A 8 11.75 9.99 13.67
N LYS A 9 12.31 9.82 12.47
CA LYS A 9 13.68 10.20 12.15
C LYS A 9 13.75 11.69 11.84
N PRO A 10 14.93 12.33 11.87
CA PRO A 10 15.04 13.72 11.44
C PRO A 10 14.46 13.93 10.06
N GLY A 11 13.58 14.92 9.91
CA GLY A 11 12.89 15.21 8.66
C GLY A 11 11.66 14.35 8.37
N GLN A 12 11.36 13.37 9.21
CA GLN A 12 10.16 12.54 9.08
C GLN A 12 8.99 13.16 9.84
N VAL A 13 7.81 13.17 9.21
CA VAL A 13 6.59 13.68 9.82
C VAL A 13 5.86 12.53 10.52
N ASP A 14 5.37 12.80 11.73
CA ASP A 14 4.51 11.84 12.44
C ASP A 14 3.05 12.25 12.22
N TYR A 15 2.33 11.46 11.39
CA TYR A 15 0.93 11.70 11.08
C TYR A 15 -0.05 11.03 12.05
N THR A 16 0.43 10.39 13.11
CA THR A 16 -0.44 9.60 14.02
C THR A 16 -1.66 10.39 14.49
N ASN A 17 -1.47 11.65 14.89
CA ASN A 17 -2.54 12.51 15.39
C ASN A 17 -2.98 13.58 14.39
N ALA A 18 -2.46 13.57 13.17
CA ALA A 18 -2.84 14.54 12.16
C ALA A 18 -4.15 14.13 11.48
N ARG A 19 -5.00 15.09 11.20
CA ARG A 19 -6.24 14.82 10.46
C ARG A 19 -5.96 14.47 9.01
N TRP A 20 -5.09 15.21 8.34
CA TRP A 20 -4.78 15.03 6.92
C TRP A 20 -3.48 14.24 6.79
N ALA A 21 -3.54 13.12 6.10
CA ALA A 21 -2.36 12.28 5.98
C ALA A 21 -2.19 11.80 4.53
N PRO A 22 -1.12 12.24 3.84
CA PRO A 22 -0.82 11.76 2.49
C PRO A 22 -0.23 10.37 2.54
N VAL A 23 -0.80 9.47 1.76
CA VAL A 23 -0.34 8.09 1.67
C VAL A 23 -0.26 7.65 0.22
N ILE A 24 0.65 6.72 -0.06
CA ILE A 24 0.62 5.94 -1.28
C ILE A 24 -0.13 4.64 -1.00
N ASN A 25 -0.80 4.13 -2.01
CA ASN A 25 -1.36 2.79 -1.99
C ASN A 25 -1.01 2.12 -3.31
N CYS A 26 -0.09 1.17 -3.23
CA CYS A 26 0.50 0.53 -4.40
C CYS A 26 -0.18 -0.79 -4.69
N VAL A 27 -0.73 -0.91 -5.90
CA VAL A 27 -1.20 -2.18 -6.43
C VAL A 27 -0.05 -2.79 -7.22
N VAL A 28 0.49 -3.89 -6.72
CA VAL A 28 1.63 -4.58 -7.35
C VAL A 28 1.08 -5.63 -8.30
N LYS A 29 1.37 -5.48 -9.58
CA LYS A 29 0.86 -6.37 -10.62
C LYS A 29 1.97 -7.27 -11.16
N HIS A 30 1.67 -8.55 -11.28
CA HIS A 30 2.51 -9.53 -12.00
C HIS A 30 1.60 -10.35 -12.92
N LYS A 31 1.85 -10.24 -14.22
CA LYS A 31 1.01 -10.89 -15.26
C LYS A 31 -0.45 -10.45 -15.12
N ASP A 32 -1.38 -11.37 -14.96
CA ASP A 32 -2.83 -11.10 -14.91
C ASP A 32 -3.39 -10.96 -13.48
N ARG A 33 -2.52 -10.92 -12.48
CA ARG A 33 -2.93 -10.85 -11.07
C ARG A 33 -2.25 -9.70 -10.36
N PHE A 34 -2.87 -9.23 -9.27
CA PHE A 34 -2.25 -8.25 -8.41
C PHE A 34 -2.14 -8.76 -6.97
N LEU A 35 -1.22 -8.19 -6.25
CA LEU A 35 -0.91 -8.59 -4.89
C LEU A 35 -1.78 -7.85 -3.88
N ILE A 36 -2.34 -8.60 -2.94
CA ILE A 36 -2.91 -8.02 -1.73
C ILE A 36 -2.26 -8.68 -0.52
N VAL A 37 -2.13 -7.88 0.54
CA VAL A 37 -1.55 -8.34 1.79
C VAL A 37 -2.54 -8.13 2.92
N GLN A 38 -2.54 -9.06 3.88
CA GLN A 38 -3.35 -8.94 5.06
C GLN A 38 -2.55 -8.23 6.14
N ARG A 39 -3.05 -7.08 6.57
CA ARG A 39 -2.38 -6.24 7.56
C ARG A 39 -2.27 -6.96 8.89
N SER A 40 -1.10 -6.85 9.52
CA SER A 40 -0.85 -7.41 10.85
C SER A 40 -1.83 -6.85 11.88
N ARG A 41 -2.19 -7.67 12.85
CA ARG A 41 -3.06 -7.24 13.96
C ARG A 41 -2.41 -6.21 14.87
N GLU A 42 -1.10 -6.07 14.78
CA GLU A 42 -0.35 -5.13 15.61
C GLU A 42 -0.29 -3.70 15.05
N LEU A 43 -0.81 -3.49 13.84
CA LEU A 43 -0.87 -2.15 13.24
C LEU A 43 -1.94 -1.30 13.90
N ASN A 44 -1.69 0.02 13.98
CA ASN A 44 -2.62 0.98 14.57
C ASN A 44 -3.85 1.21 13.69
N PHE A 45 -3.66 1.16 12.35
CA PHE A 45 -4.73 1.44 11.41
C PHE A 45 -5.12 0.17 10.66
N TYR A 46 -6.42 -0.14 10.67
CA TYR A 46 -7.03 -1.24 9.94
C TYR A 46 -6.35 -2.61 10.13
N PRO A 47 -6.15 -3.06 11.40
CA PRO A 47 -5.54 -4.37 11.60
C PRO A 47 -6.43 -5.48 11.01
N GLY A 48 -5.79 -6.46 10.36
CA GLY A 48 -6.49 -7.62 9.80
C GLY A 48 -7.16 -7.42 8.45
N TYR A 49 -7.23 -6.19 7.94
CA TYR A 49 -7.80 -5.92 6.62
C TYR A 49 -6.80 -6.24 5.52
N TRP A 50 -7.34 -6.53 4.33
CA TRP A 50 -6.53 -6.75 3.12
C TRP A 50 -6.36 -5.45 2.35
N ASN A 51 -5.16 -5.20 1.84
CA ASN A 51 -4.81 -3.94 1.19
C ASN A 51 -3.69 -4.15 0.16
N GLY A 52 -3.44 -3.12 -0.65
CA GLY A 52 -2.20 -3.01 -1.39
C GLY A 52 -1.03 -2.65 -0.46
N ILE A 53 0.09 -2.27 -1.03
CA ILE A 53 1.25 -1.83 -0.25
C ILE A 53 1.12 -0.33 -0.02
N SER A 54 0.99 0.08 1.23
CA SER A 54 0.75 1.48 1.58
C SER A 54 1.81 2.03 2.52
N GLY A 55 1.98 3.34 2.50
CA GLY A 55 2.90 4.02 3.38
C GLY A 55 2.62 5.51 3.40
N PHE A 56 3.01 6.17 4.48
CA PHE A 56 2.90 7.61 4.60
C PHE A 56 3.94 8.31 3.72
N LEU A 57 3.54 9.42 3.12
CA LEU A 57 4.49 10.33 2.47
C LEU A 57 5.03 11.25 3.55
N ASP A 58 5.98 10.76 4.32
CA ASP A 58 6.37 11.34 5.61
C ASP A 58 7.80 11.86 5.66
N ASP A 59 8.54 11.82 4.55
CA ASP A 59 9.92 12.32 4.51
C ASP A 59 10.24 12.98 3.17
N ARG A 60 11.52 13.30 2.94
CA ARG A 60 11.95 14.08 1.77
C ARG A 60 12.20 13.25 0.51
N ARG A 61 12.05 11.94 0.58
CA ARG A 61 12.28 11.11 -0.61
C ARG A 61 11.30 11.48 -1.72
N GLY A 62 11.78 11.44 -2.96
CA GLY A 62 10.90 11.57 -4.12
C GLY A 62 9.89 10.42 -4.17
N LEU A 63 8.79 10.63 -4.87
CA LEU A 63 7.68 9.67 -4.89
C LEU A 63 8.12 8.30 -5.41
N ASN A 64 8.86 8.26 -6.53
CA ASN A 64 9.32 6.99 -7.10
C ASN A 64 10.27 6.26 -6.16
N GLU A 65 11.15 6.99 -5.48
CA GLU A 65 12.06 6.42 -4.49
C GLU A 65 11.27 5.83 -3.31
N LYS A 66 10.30 6.57 -2.80
CA LYS A 66 9.45 6.12 -1.70
C LYS A 66 8.70 4.84 -2.07
N ILE A 67 8.11 4.80 -3.27
CA ILE A 67 7.39 3.63 -3.76
C ILE A 67 8.33 2.41 -3.82
N ALA A 68 9.49 2.56 -4.43
CA ALA A 68 10.44 1.45 -4.55
C ALA A 68 10.92 0.94 -3.18
N ASP A 69 11.13 1.86 -2.24
CA ASP A 69 11.56 1.51 -0.89
C ASP A 69 10.48 0.75 -0.14
N GLU A 70 9.22 1.20 -0.20
CA GLU A 70 8.10 0.51 0.45
C GLU A 70 7.91 -0.91 -0.12
N ILE A 71 8.00 -1.06 -1.45
CA ILE A 71 7.89 -2.37 -2.10
C ILE A 71 9.01 -3.29 -1.61
N ARG A 72 10.24 -2.81 -1.55
CA ARG A 72 11.37 -3.60 -1.07
C ARG A 72 11.22 -3.98 0.40
N GLU A 73 10.84 -3.03 1.25
CA GLU A 73 10.74 -3.23 2.70
C GLU A 73 9.59 -4.15 3.08
N GLU A 74 8.41 -3.95 2.50
CA GLU A 74 7.21 -4.69 2.92
C GLU A 74 7.07 -6.05 2.26
N ILE A 75 7.50 -6.20 1.01
CA ILE A 75 7.30 -7.46 0.27
C ILE A 75 8.57 -8.04 -0.37
N GLY A 76 9.72 -7.42 -0.11
CA GLY A 76 11.02 -7.98 -0.51
C GLY A 76 11.29 -7.96 -2.00
N ILE A 77 10.56 -7.20 -2.80
CA ILE A 77 10.80 -7.10 -4.24
C ILE A 77 11.78 -5.96 -4.50
N PRO A 78 12.97 -6.25 -5.05
CA PRO A 78 13.97 -5.21 -5.28
C PRO A 78 13.59 -4.32 -6.46
N LYS A 79 14.13 -3.10 -6.45
CA LYS A 79 13.90 -2.11 -7.52
C LYS A 79 14.19 -2.67 -8.91
N SER A 80 15.18 -3.53 -9.04
CA SER A 80 15.54 -4.16 -10.32
C SER A 80 14.43 -5.01 -10.92
N LYS A 81 13.45 -5.42 -10.12
CA LYS A 81 12.30 -6.21 -10.57
C LYS A 81 11.06 -5.37 -10.85
N ILE A 82 11.15 -4.07 -10.69
CA ILE A 82 10.06 -3.15 -11.02
C ILE A 82 10.18 -2.79 -12.51
N LYS A 83 9.15 -3.11 -13.27
CA LYS A 83 9.10 -2.84 -14.71
C LYS A 83 8.52 -1.46 -15.00
N HIS A 84 7.40 -1.12 -14.38
CA HIS A 84 6.70 0.16 -14.57
C HIS A 84 6.11 0.65 -13.26
N ILE A 85 6.08 1.97 -13.10
CA ILE A 85 5.34 2.66 -12.04
C ILE A 85 4.40 3.64 -12.72
N ARG A 86 3.10 3.57 -12.42
CA ARG A 86 2.09 4.49 -12.95
C ARG A 86 1.30 5.11 -11.81
N LEU A 87 1.15 6.43 -11.87
CA LEU A 87 0.42 7.17 -10.84
C LEU A 87 -1.01 7.39 -11.30
N GLY A 88 -1.97 6.97 -10.47
CA GLY A 88 -3.38 7.23 -10.69
C GLY A 88 -3.80 8.56 -10.10
N GLU A 89 -5.07 8.88 -10.25
CA GLU A 89 -5.64 10.12 -9.75
C GLU A 89 -5.79 10.10 -8.23
N ILE A 90 -5.31 11.16 -7.57
CA ILE A 90 -5.38 11.32 -6.11
C ILE A 90 -6.82 11.50 -5.68
N PHE A 91 -7.18 10.93 -4.52
CA PHE A 91 -8.50 11.13 -3.93
C PHE A 91 -8.44 11.17 -2.41
N ASP A 92 -9.51 11.72 -1.81
CA ASP A 92 -9.67 11.77 -0.36
C ASP A 92 -10.48 10.57 0.11
N GLN A 93 -10.04 9.95 1.21
CA GLN A 93 -10.79 8.90 1.89
C GLN A 93 -10.98 9.31 3.34
N GLU A 94 -12.20 9.64 3.72
CA GLU A 94 -12.48 9.96 5.12
C GLU A 94 -12.60 8.71 5.96
N GLU A 95 -12.04 8.77 7.17
CA GLU A 95 -12.18 7.70 8.14
C GLU A 95 -12.47 8.29 9.51
N PRO A 96 -13.76 8.45 9.87
CA PRO A 96 -14.14 9.02 11.17
C PRO A 96 -13.62 8.23 12.37
N LYS A 97 -13.49 6.91 12.22
CA LYS A 97 -12.98 6.04 13.27
C LYS A 97 -11.59 6.47 13.76
N TYR A 98 -10.75 6.94 12.86
CA TYR A 98 -9.40 7.38 13.19
C TYR A 98 -9.25 8.89 13.18
N LYS A 99 -10.35 9.64 12.99
CA LYS A 99 -10.36 11.10 12.88
C LYS A 99 -9.39 11.58 11.81
N LYS A 100 -9.37 10.88 10.67
CA LYS A 100 -8.44 11.15 9.57
C LYS A 100 -9.16 11.31 8.25
N THR A 101 -8.54 12.11 7.40
CA THR A 101 -8.79 12.12 5.97
C THR A 101 -7.50 11.69 5.29
N TRP A 102 -7.53 10.53 4.65
CA TRP A 102 -6.39 10.02 3.89
C TRP A 102 -6.35 10.68 2.53
N ILE A 103 -5.22 11.29 2.17
CA ILE A 103 -4.97 11.79 0.81
C ILE A 103 -4.27 10.65 0.08
N VAL A 104 -5.03 9.89 -0.68
CA VAL A 104 -4.56 8.63 -1.25
C VAL A 104 -3.98 8.86 -2.65
N HIS A 105 -2.75 8.40 -2.84
CA HIS A 105 -2.06 8.39 -4.12
C HIS A 105 -2.08 6.95 -4.64
N PRO A 106 -3.01 6.61 -5.58
CA PRO A 106 -3.03 5.27 -6.17
C PRO A 106 -1.82 5.08 -7.06
N VAL A 107 -1.14 3.95 -6.91
CA VAL A 107 0.06 3.65 -7.70
C VAL A 107 -0.04 2.23 -8.22
N LEU A 108 0.17 2.05 -9.53
CA LEU A 108 0.36 0.72 -10.10
C LEU A 108 1.85 0.45 -10.22
N VAL A 109 2.30 -0.66 -9.66
CA VAL A 109 3.69 -1.12 -9.76
C VAL A 109 3.69 -2.46 -10.46
N GLU A 110 4.12 -2.49 -11.71
CA GLU A 110 4.25 -3.75 -12.45
C GLU A 110 5.62 -4.36 -12.19
N VAL A 111 5.65 -5.63 -11.78
CA VAL A 111 6.88 -6.34 -11.42
C VAL A 111 7.10 -7.57 -12.29
N THR A 112 8.35 -8.01 -12.36
CA THR A 112 8.76 -9.17 -13.17
C THR A 112 8.87 -10.46 -12.35
N THR A 113 8.48 -10.42 -11.06
CA THR A 113 8.55 -11.57 -10.17
C THR A 113 7.28 -11.64 -9.31
N ASP A 114 6.90 -12.85 -8.93
CA ASP A 114 5.81 -13.08 -7.98
C ASP A 114 6.30 -13.50 -6.60
N LYS A 115 7.61 -13.52 -6.39
CA LYS A 115 8.20 -13.94 -5.11
C LYS A 115 8.10 -12.83 -4.07
N VAL A 116 7.42 -13.13 -2.96
CA VAL A 116 7.13 -12.17 -1.90
C VAL A 116 7.74 -12.65 -0.60
N LYS A 117 8.39 -11.72 0.11
CA LYS A 117 8.86 -11.95 1.48
C LYS A 117 8.28 -10.83 2.35
N LEU A 118 7.33 -11.18 3.19
CA LEU A 118 6.65 -10.21 4.05
C LEU A 118 7.54 -9.74 5.20
N ASP A 119 7.33 -8.50 5.62
CA ASP A 119 7.87 -7.99 6.89
C ASP A 119 6.81 -8.09 8.00
N TRP A 120 7.04 -7.42 9.13
CA TRP A 120 6.16 -7.47 10.29
C TRP A 120 4.78 -6.83 10.06
N GLU A 121 4.64 -5.97 9.05
CA GLU A 121 3.41 -5.21 8.82
C GLU A 121 2.30 -6.07 8.21
N ALA A 122 2.63 -7.18 7.60
CA ALA A 122 1.66 -8.08 6.99
C ALA A 122 1.88 -9.52 7.45
N ARG A 123 0.77 -10.26 7.59
CA ARG A 123 0.83 -11.66 8.03
C ARG A 123 0.51 -12.66 6.92
N ASN A 124 -0.13 -12.21 5.84
CA ASN A 124 -0.47 -13.04 4.69
C ASN A 124 -0.41 -12.24 3.41
N TYR A 125 -0.28 -12.94 2.28
CA TYR A 125 -0.42 -12.31 0.97
C TYR A 125 -1.13 -13.25 0.02
N LYS A 126 -1.72 -12.67 -1.03
CA LYS A 126 -2.31 -13.42 -2.15
C LYS A 126 -2.14 -12.64 -3.44
N TRP A 127 -1.89 -13.39 -4.51
CA TRP A 127 -2.00 -12.86 -5.87
C TRP A 127 -3.41 -13.16 -6.35
N VAL A 128 -4.18 -12.13 -6.69
CA VAL A 128 -5.62 -12.26 -6.92
C VAL A 128 -6.07 -11.57 -8.19
N THR A 129 -7.26 -11.97 -8.66
CA THR A 129 -8.03 -11.22 -9.65
C THR A 129 -8.97 -10.24 -8.92
N PHE A 130 -9.64 -9.36 -9.68
CA PHE A 130 -10.64 -8.45 -9.10
C PHE A 130 -11.75 -9.21 -8.36
N GLN A 131 -12.23 -10.31 -8.95
CA GLN A 131 -13.32 -11.07 -8.34
C GLN A 131 -12.90 -11.77 -7.06
N GLU A 132 -11.70 -12.31 -7.03
CA GLU A 132 -11.15 -12.93 -5.83
C GLU A 132 -10.96 -11.91 -4.71
N ALA A 133 -10.49 -10.70 -5.05
CA ALA A 133 -10.29 -9.63 -4.07
C ALA A 133 -11.60 -9.21 -3.40
N LYS A 134 -12.71 -9.16 -4.16
CA LYS A 134 -14.00 -8.75 -3.63
C LYS A 134 -14.54 -9.65 -2.53
N ARG A 135 -14.04 -10.87 -2.43
CA ARG A 135 -14.46 -11.84 -1.40
C ARG A 135 -13.76 -11.64 -0.07
N LEU A 136 -12.79 -10.74 -0.03
CA LEU A 136 -11.97 -10.51 1.15
C LEU A 136 -12.36 -9.19 1.82
N LYS A 137 -12.01 -9.06 3.08
CA LYS A 137 -12.25 -7.85 3.85
C LYS A 137 -11.23 -6.79 3.45
N LEU A 138 -11.58 -5.98 2.44
CA LEU A 138 -10.69 -4.96 1.91
C LEU A 138 -10.69 -3.72 2.79
N LEU A 139 -9.52 -3.11 2.93
CA LEU A 139 -9.37 -1.84 3.62
C LEU A 139 -10.25 -0.77 2.96
N PRO A 140 -11.00 0.03 3.76
CA PRO A 140 -11.84 1.08 3.21
C PRO A 140 -11.06 2.02 2.29
N GLY A 141 -11.57 2.21 1.08
CA GLY A 141 -10.92 3.03 0.06
C GLY A 141 -10.06 2.23 -0.92
N PHE A 142 -9.72 0.98 -0.61
CA PHE A 142 -8.91 0.18 -1.53
C PHE A 142 -9.66 -0.15 -2.83
N ASP A 143 -10.98 -0.33 -2.76
CA ASP A 143 -11.82 -0.50 -3.95
C ASP A 143 -11.71 0.71 -4.89
N GLU A 144 -11.62 1.93 -4.35
CA GLU A 144 -11.44 3.13 -5.15
C GLU A 144 -10.04 3.17 -5.77
N VAL A 145 -9.03 2.72 -5.06
CA VAL A 145 -7.67 2.57 -5.62
C VAL A 145 -7.70 1.64 -6.84
N LEU A 146 -8.32 0.47 -6.68
CA LEU A 146 -8.44 -0.51 -7.77
C LEU A 146 -9.20 0.08 -8.95
N LYS A 147 -10.27 0.81 -8.70
CA LYS A 147 -11.08 1.44 -9.75
C LYS A 147 -10.26 2.45 -10.55
N ARG A 148 -9.50 3.31 -9.87
CA ARG A 148 -8.69 4.34 -10.52
C ARG A 148 -7.54 3.76 -11.34
N LEU A 149 -7.09 2.55 -11.02
CA LEU A 149 -6.01 1.86 -11.73
C LEU A 149 -6.50 0.78 -12.69
N SER A 150 -7.83 0.58 -12.77
CA SER A 150 -8.42 -0.60 -13.42
C SER A 150 -8.04 -0.76 -14.89
N SER A 151 -7.95 0.34 -15.66
CA SER A 151 -7.59 0.27 -17.08
C SER A 151 -6.19 -0.28 -17.29
N TRP A 152 -5.29 -0.06 -16.34
CA TRP A 152 -3.93 -0.57 -16.40
C TRP A 152 -3.80 -1.98 -15.82
N ILE A 153 -4.59 -2.29 -14.79
CA ILE A 153 -4.56 -3.61 -14.16
C ILE A 153 -5.10 -4.68 -15.10
N ARG A 154 -6.15 -4.35 -15.87
CA ARG A 154 -6.83 -5.31 -16.75
C ARG A 154 -6.14 -5.56 -18.09
N LYS A 155 -5.09 -4.82 -18.40
CA LYS A 155 -4.35 -5.01 -19.65
C LYS A 155 -3.43 -6.22 -19.63
#